data_4b61d71ec71ff1cb8f0d406b21320d06
#
_entry.id   4b61d71ec71ff1cb8f0d406b21320d06
#
_cell.length_a   1.000
_cell.length_b   1.000
_cell.length_c   1.000
_cell.angle_alpha   90.00
_cell.angle_beta   90.00
_cell.angle_gamma   90.00
#
_symmetry.space_group_name_H-M   'P 1'
#
loop_
_entity.id
_entity.type
_entity.pdbx_description
1 polymer ?
#
loop_
_entity_poly.entity_id
_entity_poly.type
_entity_poly.pdbx_seq_one_letter_code
_entity_poly.pdbx_strand_id
1 'polypeptide(L)'
;MKALKKYRWPLTGALLGVLVFLAVYGVRVLDPTSVEWILNSLSPDPIQHYLGWELFRRSPVHLPYIGANYNAVYPFRTSVLFTDSLPLAALFFKLLGGILPTRFQYFGWWGLLCYALQGGLAQAVIARIAGVQPTFGRDRKSTRLNSSHL
;
A
#
# COMPACT_ATOMS: atom_id res chain seq x y z
N MET A 1 12.12 19.18 -16.00
CA MET A 1 12.32 18.02 -16.90
C MET A 1 13.44 17.06 -16.45
N LYS A 2 14.53 17.48 -15.80
CA LYS A 2 15.63 16.58 -15.35
C LYS A 2 15.22 15.60 -14.24
N ALA A 3 14.34 15.98 -13.29
CA ALA A 3 13.88 15.13 -12.21
C ALA A 3 13.07 13.91 -12.70
N LEU A 4 12.22 14.08 -13.70
CA LEU A 4 11.39 13.00 -14.24
C LEU A 4 12.21 11.85 -14.86
N LYS A 5 13.40 12.15 -15.45
CA LYS A 5 14.27 11.10 -16.00
C LYS A 5 14.87 10.18 -14.93
N LYS A 6 15.09 10.68 -13.71
CA LYS A 6 15.65 9.92 -12.58
C LYS A 6 14.67 8.86 -12.06
N TYR A 7 13.36 9.13 -12.13
CA TYR A 7 12.32 8.26 -11.56
C TYR A 7 11.58 7.42 -12.58
N ARG A 8 11.99 7.42 -13.86
CA ARG A 8 11.32 6.66 -14.92
C ARG A 8 11.18 5.17 -14.60
N TRP A 9 12.26 4.54 -14.16
CA TRP A 9 12.27 3.11 -13.87
C TRP A 9 11.36 2.74 -12.69
N PRO A 10 11.45 3.37 -11.51
CA PRO A 10 10.51 3.10 -10.43
C PRO A 10 9.04 3.36 -10.82
N LEU A 11 8.78 4.38 -11.62
CA LEU A 11 7.41 4.69 -12.09
C LEU A 11 6.86 3.62 -13.03
N THR A 12 7.68 3.07 -13.93
CA THR A 12 7.22 1.97 -14.80
C THR A 12 6.94 0.70 -13.99
N GLY A 13 7.76 0.40 -12.99
CA GLY A 13 7.52 -0.71 -12.07
C GLY A 13 6.25 -0.51 -11.24
N ALA A 14 6.03 0.70 -10.73
CA ALA A 14 4.81 1.03 -9.99
C ALA A 14 3.56 0.90 -10.88
N LEU A 15 3.62 1.39 -12.10
CA LEU A 15 2.51 1.24 -13.07
C LEU A 15 2.22 -0.23 -13.37
N LEU A 16 3.26 -1.05 -13.55
CA LEU A 16 3.08 -2.49 -13.73
C LEU A 16 2.41 -3.13 -12.50
N GLY A 17 2.83 -2.76 -11.29
CA GLY A 17 2.19 -3.21 -10.06
C GLY A 17 0.70 -2.85 -10.01
N VAL A 18 0.33 -1.62 -10.37
CA VAL A 18 -1.07 -1.17 -10.48
C VAL A 18 -1.84 -2.03 -11.50
N LEU A 19 -1.28 -2.24 -12.68
CA LEU A 19 -1.93 -3.05 -13.73
C LEU A 19 -2.15 -4.49 -13.29
N VAL A 20 -1.15 -5.09 -12.64
CA VAL A 20 -1.27 -6.45 -12.07
C VAL A 20 -2.36 -6.51 -11.01
N PHE A 21 -2.38 -5.54 -10.09
CA PHE A 21 -3.43 -5.46 -9.08
C PHE A 21 -4.83 -5.40 -9.69
N LEU A 22 -5.03 -4.51 -10.67
CA LEU A 22 -6.32 -4.36 -11.35
C LEU A 22 -6.71 -5.58 -12.19
N ALA A 23 -5.74 -6.27 -12.78
CA ALA A 23 -5.98 -7.52 -13.52
C ALA A 23 -6.40 -8.67 -12.60
N VAL A 24 -5.86 -8.75 -11.38
CA VAL A 24 -6.15 -9.81 -10.41
C VAL A 24 -7.46 -9.54 -9.65
N TYR A 25 -7.63 -8.33 -9.14
CA TYR A 25 -8.74 -8.00 -8.23
C TYR A 25 -9.88 -7.24 -8.90
N GLY A 26 -9.63 -6.64 -10.06
CA GLY A 26 -10.59 -5.79 -10.77
C GLY A 26 -10.72 -4.40 -10.14
N VAL A 27 -11.44 -3.52 -10.84
CA VAL A 27 -11.62 -2.11 -10.40
C VAL A 27 -12.63 -1.95 -9.26
N ARG A 28 -13.54 -2.91 -9.08
CA ARG A 28 -14.60 -2.84 -8.05
C ARG A 28 -14.07 -2.80 -6.63
N VAL A 29 -12.89 -3.38 -6.39
CA VAL A 29 -12.26 -3.38 -5.06
C VAL A 29 -11.84 -1.98 -4.63
N LEU A 30 -11.72 -1.02 -5.56
CA LEU A 30 -11.39 0.37 -5.27
C LEU A 30 -12.61 1.21 -4.83
N ASP A 31 -13.82 0.70 -5.00
CA ASP A 31 -15.00 1.32 -4.44
C ASP A 31 -14.99 1.12 -2.91
N PRO A 32 -14.87 2.20 -2.12
CA PRO A 32 -14.77 2.09 -0.68
C PRO A 32 -16.07 1.59 -0.02
N THR A 33 -17.18 1.53 -0.73
CA THR A 33 -18.46 1.02 -0.25
C THR A 33 -18.70 -0.44 -0.64
N SER A 34 -17.92 -0.97 -1.59
CA SER A 34 -17.99 -2.37 -2.03
C SER A 34 -17.26 -3.26 -1.04
N VAL A 35 -17.98 -4.09 -0.32
CA VAL A 35 -17.45 -5.03 0.67
C VAL A 35 -17.67 -6.50 0.28
N GLU A 36 -18.45 -6.75 -0.76
CA GLU A 36 -18.83 -8.10 -1.19
C GLU A 36 -17.62 -8.96 -1.56
N TRP A 37 -16.60 -8.36 -2.17
CA TRP A 37 -15.36 -9.07 -2.54
C TRP A 37 -14.56 -9.55 -1.32
N ILE A 38 -14.70 -8.86 -0.17
CA ILE A 38 -14.10 -9.26 1.09
C ILE A 38 -14.94 -10.37 1.73
N LEU A 39 -16.26 -10.15 1.83
CA LEU A 39 -17.18 -11.05 2.51
C LEU A 39 -17.35 -12.39 1.78
N ASN A 40 -17.18 -12.40 0.46
CA ASN A 40 -17.24 -13.61 -0.36
C ASN A 40 -15.85 -14.23 -0.61
N SER A 41 -14.82 -13.79 0.13
CA SER A 41 -13.48 -14.37 0.02
C SER A 41 -13.49 -15.84 0.47
N LEU A 42 -12.77 -16.69 -0.27
CA LEU A 42 -12.54 -18.08 0.12
C LEU A 42 -11.61 -18.21 1.34
N SER A 43 -10.81 -17.19 1.61
CA SER A 43 -9.98 -17.10 2.81
C SER A 43 -10.71 -16.35 3.92
N PRO A 44 -10.64 -16.80 5.18
CA PRO A 44 -11.22 -16.10 6.32
C PRO A 44 -10.49 -14.79 6.66
N ASP A 45 -9.22 -14.63 6.26
CA ASP A 45 -8.38 -13.50 6.67
C ASP A 45 -8.94 -12.14 6.25
N PRO A 46 -9.33 -11.90 4.97
CA PRO A 46 -9.91 -10.62 4.58
C PRO A 46 -11.19 -10.28 5.35
N ILE A 47 -12.01 -11.30 5.65
CA ILE A 47 -13.24 -11.15 6.42
C ILE A 47 -12.91 -10.74 7.85
N GLN A 48 -11.94 -11.40 8.49
CA GLN A 48 -11.50 -11.10 9.84
C GLN A 48 -10.99 -9.66 9.97
N HIS A 49 -10.16 -9.23 9.02
CA HIS A 49 -9.63 -7.86 9.00
C HIS A 49 -10.75 -6.82 8.82
N TYR A 50 -11.69 -7.08 7.92
CA TYR A 50 -12.82 -6.18 7.71
C TYR A 50 -13.74 -6.10 8.94
N LEU A 51 -14.08 -7.23 9.55
CA LEU A 51 -14.89 -7.26 10.78
C LEU A 51 -14.18 -6.57 11.93
N GLY A 52 -12.87 -6.79 12.07
CA GLY A 52 -12.04 -6.09 13.06
C GLY A 52 -12.11 -4.57 12.90
N TRP A 53 -11.98 -4.08 11.68
CA TRP A 53 -12.17 -2.68 11.35
C TRP A 53 -13.58 -2.18 11.68
N GLU A 54 -14.61 -2.89 11.22
CA GLU A 54 -16.01 -2.48 11.39
C GLU A 54 -16.42 -2.42 12.85
N LEU A 55 -15.97 -3.35 13.68
CA LEU A 55 -16.17 -3.33 15.13
C LEU A 55 -15.39 -2.22 15.82
N PHE A 56 -14.14 -2.00 15.39
CA PHE A 56 -13.29 -0.95 15.92
C PHE A 56 -13.81 0.45 15.61
N ARG A 57 -14.28 0.71 14.39
CA ARG A 57 -14.80 2.04 14.02
C ARG A 57 -16.03 2.43 14.85
N ARG A 58 -16.82 1.45 15.26
CA ARG A 58 -18.04 1.63 16.10
C ARG A 58 -17.74 1.61 17.60
N SER A 59 -16.56 1.18 17.99
CA SER A 59 -16.15 1.20 19.40
C SER A 59 -15.93 2.63 19.89
N PRO A 60 -16.29 2.94 21.15
CA PRO A 60 -15.96 4.23 21.74
C PRO A 60 -14.45 4.43 21.85
N VAL A 61 -14.01 5.70 21.82
CA VAL A 61 -12.61 6.06 22.05
C VAL A 61 -12.42 6.37 23.52
N HIS A 62 -11.53 5.64 24.17
CA HIS A 62 -11.15 5.88 25.57
C HIS A 62 -9.65 6.14 25.68
N LEU A 63 -9.28 7.24 26.31
CA LEU A 63 -7.90 7.54 26.61
C LEU A 63 -7.46 6.76 27.88
N PRO A 64 -6.23 6.26 27.92
CA PRO A 64 -5.17 6.35 26.91
C PRO A 64 -5.23 5.27 25.81
N TYR A 65 -6.21 4.40 25.82
CA TYR A 65 -6.28 3.19 24.99
C TYR A 65 -6.97 3.45 23.63
N ILE A 66 -6.41 4.34 22.83
CA ILE A 66 -6.99 4.76 21.53
C ILE A 66 -7.23 3.61 20.54
N GLY A 67 -6.48 2.52 20.67
CA GLY A 67 -6.59 1.33 19.82
C GLY A 67 -7.48 0.23 20.39
N ALA A 68 -8.19 0.47 21.51
CA ALA A 68 -9.03 -0.53 22.12
C ALA A 68 -10.31 -0.78 21.29
N ASN A 69 -10.63 -2.05 21.06
CA ASN A 69 -11.84 -2.51 20.42
C ASN A 69 -12.75 -3.22 21.43
N TYR A 70 -13.77 -2.49 21.89
CA TYR A 70 -14.69 -2.98 22.92
C TYR A 70 -15.80 -3.87 22.35
N ASN A 71 -16.03 -3.83 21.05
CA ASN A 71 -17.10 -4.57 20.39
C ASN A 71 -16.68 -5.95 19.91
N ALA A 72 -15.37 -6.23 19.84
CA ALA A 72 -14.89 -7.48 19.24
C ALA A 72 -14.96 -8.69 20.18
N VAL A 73 -14.83 -8.49 21.50
CA VAL A 73 -14.76 -9.59 22.49
C VAL A 73 -15.53 -9.23 23.77
N TYR A 74 -16.78 -8.83 23.62
CA TYR A 74 -17.61 -8.46 24.78
C TYR A 74 -17.76 -9.64 25.76
N PRO A 75 -17.69 -9.42 27.11
CA PRO A 75 -17.51 -8.13 27.81
C PRO A 75 -16.06 -7.65 27.95
N PHE A 76 -15.11 -8.36 27.44
CA PHE A 76 -13.70 -7.97 27.45
C PHE A 76 -13.42 -6.99 26.32
N ARG A 77 -12.23 -6.40 26.36
CA ARG A 77 -11.70 -5.57 25.27
C ARG A 77 -10.51 -6.25 24.62
N THR A 78 -10.36 -6.02 23.34
CA THR A 78 -9.13 -6.36 22.61
C THR A 78 -8.51 -5.10 22.01
N SER A 79 -7.46 -5.23 21.25
CA SER A 79 -6.84 -4.11 20.52
C SER A 79 -7.04 -4.30 19.03
N VAL A 80 -7.18 -3.20 18.28
CA VAL A 80 -7.19 -3.19 16.83
C VAL A 80 -5.93 -3.84 16.24
N LEU A 81 -4.82 -3.86 16.98
CA LEU A 81 -3.58 -4.55 16.61
C LEU A 81 -3.75 -6.06 16.41
N PHE A 82 -4.75 -6.67 17.04
CA PHE A 82 -5.04 -8.11 16.94
C PHE A 82 -6.20 -8.43 15.99
N THR A 83 -6.97 -7.43 15.57
CA THR A 83 -8.17 -7.62 14.75
C THR A 83 -8.06 -7.01 13.36
N ASP A 84 -7.12 -6.08 13.17
CA ASP A 84 -6.90 -5.40 11.88
C ASP A 84 -5.40 -5.43 11.55
N SER A 85 -5.06 -5.87 10.35
CA SER A 85 -3.67 -5.89 9.87
C SER A 85 -3.10 -4.50 9.59
N LEU A 86 -3.93 -3.45 9.60
CA LEU A 86 -3.57 -2.07 9.28
C LEU A 86 -3.98 -1.08 10.38
N PRO A 87 -3.47 -1.22 11.61
CA PRO A 87 -3.94 -0.43 12.75
C PRO A 87 -3.81 1.08 12.56
N LEU A 88 -2.75 1.55 11.88
CA LEU A 88 -2.57 2.98 11.60
C LEU A 88 -3.64 3.53 10.65
N ALA A 89 -3.99 2.76 9.61
CA ALA A 89 -5.06 3.13 8.70
C ALA A 89 -6.41 3.11 9.42
N ALA A 90 -6.66 2.09 10.24
CA ALA A 90 -7.88 1.99 11.05
C ALA A 90 -8.04 3.19 11.99
N LEU A 91 -7.00 3.59 12.69
CA LEU A 91 -6.99 4.78 13.55
C LEU A 91 -7.28 6.04 12.75
N PHE A 92 -6.60 6.22 11.60
CA PHE A 92 -6.81 7.38 10.74
C PHE A 92 -8.25 7.47 10.25
N PHE A 93 -8.81 6.38 9.70
CA PHE A 93 -10.19 6.39 9.22
C PHE A 93 -11.22 6.45 10.34
N LYS A 94 -10.91 5.98 11.55
CA LYS A 94 -11.77 6.15 12.71
C LYS A 94 -11.95 7.63 13.08
N LEU A 95 -10.89 8.44 12.98
CA LEU A 95 -10.99 9.90 13.19
C LEU A 95 -11.92 10.56 12.17
N LEU A 96 -12.03 10.00 10.97
CA LEU A 96 -12.92 10.46 9.91
C LEU A 96 -14.33 9.83 9.99
N GLY A 97 -14.62 9.05 11.02
CA GLY A 97 -15.82 8.21 11.13
C GLY A 97 -17.15 8.94 10.92
N GLY A 98 -17.22 10.25 11.27
CA GLY A 98 -18.43 11.07 11.08
C GLY A 98 -18.77 11.42 9.63
N ILE A 99 -17.81 11.31 8.71
CA ILE A 99 -17.99 11.61 7.28
C ILE A 99 -17.94 10.37 6.38
N LEU A 100 -17.55 9.22 6.94
CA LEU A 100 -17.46 7.98 6.18
C LEU A 100 -18.83 7.33 6.00
N PRO A 101 -19.07 6.66 4.84
CA PRO A 101 -20.31 5.91 4.62
C PRO A 101 -20.49 4.80 5.65
N THR A 102 -21.75 4.34 5.81
CA THR A 102 -22.10 3.26 6.75
C THR A 102 -21.31 1.98 6.49
N ARG A 103 -21.17 1.61 5.21
CA ARG A 103 -20.24 0.55 4.77
C ARG A 103 -19.01 1.23 4.20
N PHE A 104 -17.85 0.92 4.74
CA PHE A 104 -16.60 1.52 4.30
C PHE A 104 -15.45 0.53 4.45
N GLN A 105 -14.68 0.39 3.40
CA GLN A 105 -13.42 -0.36 3.39
C GLN A 105 -12.30 0.47 2.74
N TYR A 106 -11.08 0.32 3.22
CA TYR A 106 -9.88 0.94 2.66
C TYR A 106 -8.89 -0.08 2.10
N PHE A 107 -9.21 -1.37 2.21
CA PHE A 107 -8.32 -2.47 1.86
C PHE A 107 -7.97 -2.50 0.36
N GLY A 108 -8.92 -2.16 -0.50
CA GLY A 108 -8.68 -2.07 -1.93
C GLY A 108 -7.63 -1.02 -2.29
N TRP A 109 -7.73 0.17 -1.73
CA TRP A 109 -6.74 1.23 -1.92
C TRP A 109 -5.39 0.89 -1.30
N TRP A 110 -5.40 0.25 -0.14
CA TRP A 110 -4.16 -0.22 0.48
C TRP A 110 -3.48 -1.28 -0.38
N GLY A 111 -4.22 -2.27 -0.89
CA GLY A 111 -3.70 -3.28 -1.80
C GLY A 111 -3.08 -2.66 -3.05
N LEU A 112 -3.79 -1.72 -3.69
CA LEU A 112 -3.27 -0.98 -4.84
C LEU A 112 -1.95 -0.27 -4.52
N LEU A 113 -1.87 0.42 -3.38
CA LEU A 113 -0.66 1.10 -2.93
C LEU A 113 0.48 0.09 -2.71
N CYS A 114 0.22 -1.04 -2.06
CA CYS A 114 1.22 -2.08 -1.84
C CYS A 114 1.78 -2.64 -3.16
N TYR A 115 0.92 -2.95 -4.12
CA TYR A 115 1.36 -3.44 -5.43
C TYR A 115 2.15 -2.39 -6.21
N ALA A 116 1.73 -1.13 -6.16
CA ALA A 116 2.47 -0.03 -6.79
C ALA A 116 3.85 0.16 -6.16
N LEU A 117 3.94 0.15 -4.83
CA LEU A 117 5.21 0.28 -4.11
C LEU A 117 6.12 -0.92 -4.36
N GLN A 118 5.60 -2.15 -4.32
CA GLN A 118 6.37 -3.35 -4.60
C GLN A 118 6.96 -3.32 -6.03
N GLY A 119 6.14 -3.00 -7.02
CA GLY A 119 6.60 -2.88 -8.41
C GLY A 119 7.66 -1.79 -8.58
N GLY A 120 7.42 -0.62 -8.00
CA GLY A 120 8.35 0.51 -8.06
C GLY A 120 9.68 0.23 -7.37
N LEU A 121 9.64 -0.32 -6.16
CA LEU A 121 10.84 -0.66 -5.39
C LEU A 121 11.62 -1.81 -6.04
N ALA A 122 10.94 -2.87 -6.49
CA ALA A 122 11.59 -3.97 -7.21
C ALA A 122 12.34 -3.46 -8.44
N GLN A 123 11.70 -2.62 -9.25
CA GLN A 123 12.32 -2.04 -10.42
C GLN A 123 13.52 -1.15 -10.07
N ALA A 124 13.43 -0.37 -8.99
CA ALA A 124 14.54 0.46 -8.52
C ALA A 124 15.74 -0.39 -8.08
N VAL A 125 15.49 -1.49 -7.36
CA VAL A 125 16.52 -2.44 -6.91
C VAL A 125 17.18 -3.12 -8.11
N ILE A 126 16.38 -3.66 -9.04
CA ILE A 126 16.89 -4.32 -10.25
C ILE A 126 17.75 -3.35 -11.07
N ALA A 127 17.29 -2.12 -11.30
CA ALA A 127 18.03 -1.12 -12.03
C ALA A 127 19.38 -0.79 -11.37
N ARG A 128 19.43 -0.80 -10.03
CA ARG A 128 20.65 -0.57 -9.28
C ARG A 128 21.62 -1.74 -9.36
N ILE A 129 21.15 -2.97 -9.24
CA ILE A 129 21.96 -4.19 -9.31
C ILE A 129 22.51 -4.38 -10.73
N ALA A 130 21.66 -4.22 -11.75
CA ALA A 130 22.04 -4.36 -13.15
C ALA A 130 22.97 -3.24 -13.66
N GLY A 131 23.32 -2.26 -12.82
CA GLY A 131 24.15 -1.14 -13.22
C GLY A 131 23.50 -0.24 -14.28
N VAL A 132 22.21 -0.43 -14.54
CA VAL A 132 21.41 0.41 -15.43
C VAL A 132 21.09 1.70 -14.67
N GLN A 133 22.16 2.45 -14.37
CA GLN A 133 22.00 3.81 -13.88
C GLN A 133 21.25 4.60 -14.95
N PRO A 134 20.22 5.37 -14.62
CA PRO A 134 19.77 6.39 -15.53
C PRO A 134 21.01 7.22 -15.86
N THR A 135 21.45 7.18 -17.10
CA THR A 135 22.64 7.89 -17.57
C THR A 135 22.42 9.38 -17.38
N PHE A 136 22.68 9.82 -16.19
CA PHE A 136 22.78 11.21 -15.85
C PHE A 136 24.24 11.60 -16.03
N GLY A 137 24.56 12.11 -17.22
CA GLY A 137 25.83 12.76 -17.44
C GLY A 137 27.07 11.88 -17.21
N ARG A 138 27.12 10.67 -17.77
CA ARG A 138 28.38 10.04 -18.02
C ARG A 138 28.98 10.76 -19.25
N ASP A 139 29.68 11.83 -18.95
CA ASP A 139 30.58 12.48 -19.94
C ASP A 139 31.40 11.38 -20.58
N ARG A 140 31.19 11.19 -21.88
CA ARG A 140 32.02 10.34 -22.75
C ARG A 140 33.41 10.93 -22.91
N LYS A 141 33.97 11.58 -21.90
CA LYS A 141 35.28 12.22 -21.88
C LYS A 141 36.26 11.52 -20.95
N SER A 142 36.31 10.21 -20.94
CA SER A 142 37.44 9.56 -20.25
C SER A 142 37.69 8.15 -20.72
N THR A 143 37.86 7.94 -22.02
CA THR A 143 38.62 6.78 -22.51
C THR A 143 39.22 7.10 -23.86
N ARG A 144 39.84 8.24 -23.97
CA ARG A 144 41.01 8.35 -24.87
C ARG A 144 42.22 8.02 -24.00
N LEU A 145 42.53 6.75 -23.89
CA LEU A 145 43.85 6.32 -23.50
C LEU A 145 44.84 7.01 -24.41
N ASN A 146 45.68 7.79 -23.79
CA ASN A 146 46.79 8.46 -24.40
C ASN A 146 47.79 7.40 -24.91
N SER A 147 47.63 6.97 -26.16
CA SER A 147 48.59 6.13 -26.86
C SER A 147 49.55 7.01 -27.68
N SER A 148 50.20 7.95 -27.00
CA SER A 148 51.27 8.76 -27.58
C SER A 148 52.44 8.83 -26.62
N HIS A 149 53.04 7.67 -26.34
CA HIS A 149 54.44 7.55 -25.90
C HIS A 149 54.94 6.16 -26.27
N LEU A 150 55.32 5.98 -27.50
CA LEU A 150 56.36 5.07 -27.94
C LEU A 150 57.01 5.71 -29.18
#